data_f9ded18610a10d02f07dfcd23dc58cb8
#
_entry.id   f9ded18610a10d02f07dfcd23dc58cb8
#
_cell.length_a   1.000
_cell.length_b   1.000
_cell.length_c   1.000
_cell.angle_alpha   90.00
_cell.angle_beta   90.00
_cell.angle_gamma   90.00
#
_symmetry.space_group_name_H-M   'P 1'
#
loop_
_entity.id
_entity.type
_entity.pdbx_description
1 polymer ?
#
loop_
_entity_poly.entity_id
_entity_poly.type
_entity_poly.pdbx_seq_one_letter_code
_entity_poly.pdbx_strand_id
1 'polypeptide(L)'
;VSVSRDLGLGLEAAAREARYAIFENRLGPGEVLMQGHHQDDQVETVLYRLLRGAGPRGLAGIPATRSLGVGRIIRPLLTSSRAEITAWAEASKLLFEDDPSNVDTSFDRNFLRHEVLPLIATRWPSFRQTVTRAALLQQLTLAELDQCPLARISGLLGEPGLRIDEGSDNAALSHQLYRWLVEDAAEPPNFTQLSEFARQSLEAHADRLPELIFGNQRLVAWQGAIYRLPIEMPTAVLPSEIVVGMNLTGDWGSLYWEADCNGLPEGLSLSSRCREPREKFALRGRRSREFKQFCQEQAIPPWWRAALTVLEHDGVPVCLLGVSVLRGADDIRCVGDIARFSPRWLPFQSLDRIE
;
A
#
# COMPACT_ATOMS: atom_id res chain seq x y z
N VAL A 1 -26.54 12.88 9.14
CA VAL A 1 -25.38 12.57 8.28
C VAL A 1 -25.84 12.74 6.84
N SER A 2 -25.21 13.64 6.09
CA SER A 2 -25.47 13.77 4.64
C SER A 2 -24.67 12.70 3.95
N VAL A 3 -25.33 11.77 3.23
CA VAL A 3 -24.70 10.72 2.46
C VAL A 3 -24.66 11.17 1.00
N SER A 4 -23.47 11.31 0.40
CA SER A 4 -23.34 11.59 -1.03
C SER A 4 -23.64 10.33 -1.85
N ARG A 5 -24.46 10.49 -2.89
CA ARG A 5 -24.80 9.39 -3.83
C ARG A 5 -23.72 9.18 -4.91
N ASP A 6 -22.69 10.04 -4.96
CA ASP A 6 -21.76 10.12 -6.10
C ASP A 6 -20.54 9.18 -6.00
N LEU A 7 -20.42 8.34 -4.96
CA LEU A 7 -19.24 7.50 -4.74
C LEU A 7 -19.24 6.14 -5.47
N GLY A 8 -20.24 5.83 -6.31
CA GLY A 8 -20.31 4.54 -7.03
C GLY A 8 -20.49 3.31 -6.10
N LEU A 9 -20.42 3.53 -4.80
CA LEU A 9 -20.72 2.57 -3.73
C LEU A 9 -22.22 2.64 -3.48
N GLY A 10 -22.94 1.53 -3.39
CA GLY A 10 -24.37 1.52 -3.07
C GLY A 10 -24.66 2.34 -1.79
N LEU A 11 -25.87 2.88 -1.67
CA LEU A 11 -26.28 3.77 -0.57
C LEU A 11 -25.94 3.22 0.83
N GLU A 12 -26.03 1.91 1.01
CA GLU A 12 -25.73 1.21 2.28
C GLU A 12 -24.22 1.32 2.61
N ALA A 13 -23.34 1.12 1.62
CA ALA A 13 -21.91 1.22 1.82
C ALA A 13 -21.48 2.66 2.14
N ALA A 14 -22.01 3.64 1.41
CA ALA A 14 -21.73 5.05 1.66
C ALA A 14 -22.22 5.52 3.05
N ALA A 15 -23.43 5.07 3.47
CA ALA A 15 -23.95 5.35 4.81
C ALA A 15 -23.09 4.69 5.92
N ARG A 16 -22.58 3.49 5.65
CA ARG A 16 -21.66 2.78 6.55
C ARG A 16 -20.36 3.55 6.71
N GLU A 17 -19.71 3.97 5.63
CA GLU A 17 -18.46 4.74 5.67
C GLU A 17 -18.63 6.04 6.43
N ALA A 18 -19.67 6.83 6.11
CA ALA A 18 -19.95 8.07 6.79
C ALA A 18 -20.15 7.88 8.31
N ARG A 19 -20.81 6.80 8.72
CA ARG A 19 -20.99 6.44 10.12
C ARG A 19 -19.67 6.09 10.80
N TYR A 20 -18.81 5.29 10.13
CA TYR A 20 -17.50 4.92 10.69
C TYR A 20 -16.56 6.12 10.79
N ALA A 21 -16.57 7.04 9.84
CA ALA A 21 -15.80 8.27 9.91
C ALA A 21 -16.18 9.14 11.14
N ILE A 22 -17.49 9.21 11.47
CA ILE A 22 -17.94 9.91 12.68
C ILE A 22 -17.46 9.21 13.95
N PHE A 23 -17.52 7.88 14.00
CA PHE A 23 -17.04 7.12 15.15
C PHE A 23 -15.55 7.31 15.35
N GLU A 24 -14.77 7.25 14.28
CA GLU A 24 -13.32 7.44 14.32
C GLU A 24 -12.94 8.83 14.84
N ASN A 25 -13.60 9.87 14.34
CA ASN A 25 -13.38 11.25 14.78
C ASN A 25 -13.79 11.53 16.23
N ARG A 26 -14.63 10.67 16.83
CA ARG A 26 -15.12 10.84 18.22
C ARG A 26 -14.37 9.99 19.23
N LEU A 27 -13.70 8.93 18.81
CA LEU A 27 -12.98 8.04 19.71
C LEU A 27 -11.65 8.67 20.13
N GLY A 28 -11.46 8.82 21.44
CA GLY A 28 -10.19 9.17 22.06
C GLY A 28 -9.25 7.98 22.26
N PRO A 29 -7.98 8.23 22.62
CA PRO A 29 -7.02 7.18 22.93
C PRO A 29 -7.52 6.27 24.07
N GLY A 30 -7.52 4.95 23.82
CA GLY A 30 -7.98 3.95 24.79
C GLY A 30 -9.51 3.78 24.88
N GLU A 31 -10.30 4.59 24.18
CA GLU A 31 -11.75 4.43 24.14
C GLU A 31 -12.18 3.25 23.26
N VAL A 32 -13.34 2.72 23.56
CA VAL A 32 -13.90 1.53 22.93
C VAL A 32 -15.31 1.79 22.43
N LEU A 33 -15.53 1.54 21.13
CA LEU A 33 -16.86 1.48 20.53
C LEU A 33 -17.40 0.05 20.64
N MET A 34 -18.49 -0.13 21.39
CA MET A 34 -19.21 -1.41 21.42
C MET A 34 -20.21 -1.49 20.28
N GLN A 35 -20.19 -2.63 19.54
CA GLN A 35 -21.16 -2.92 18.48
C GLN A 35 -21.92 -4.21 18.80
N GLY A 36 -23.24 -4.20 18.60
CA GLY A 36 -24.15 -5.30 18.89
C GLY A 36 -24.19 -6.42 17.83
N HIS A 37 -23.13 -6.61 17.03
CA HIS A 37 -23.06 -7.73 16.11
C HIS A 37 -23.09 -9.06 16.88
N HIS A 38 -23.87 -10.01 16.39
CA HIS A 38 -24.10 -11.31 17.02
C HIS A 38 -23.74 -12.49 16.09
N GLN A 39 -23.93 -13.73 16.54
CA GLN A 39 -23.54 -14.91 15.78
C GLN A 39 -24.24 -15.03 14.41
N ASP A 40 -25.51 -14.65 14.31
CA ASP A 40 -26.24 -14.70 13.03
C ASP A 40 -25.66 -13.67 12.04
N ASP A 41 -25.25 -12.47 12.49
CA ASP A 41 -24.55 -11.49 11.62
C ASP A 41 -23.21 -12.04 11.10
N GLN A 42 -22.51 -12.83 11.92
CA GLN A 42 -21.29 -13.52 11.50
C GLN A 42 -21.56 -14.49 10.37
N VAL A 43 -22.58 -15.32 10.53
CA VAL A 43 -22.99 -16.30 9.52
C VAL A 43 -23.43 -15.63 8.22
N GLU A 44 -24.28 -14.62 8.31
CA GLU A 44 -24.71 -13.82 7.16
C GLU A 44 -23.52 -13.22 6.41
N THR A 45 -22.58 -12.64 7.15
CA THR A 45 -21.40 -12.00 6.57
C THR A 45 -20.49 -13.01 5.87
N VAL A 46 -20.24 -14.17 6.47
CA VAL A 46 -19.41 -15.22 5.88
C VAL A 46 -20.04 -15.76 4.60
N LEU A 47 -21.33 -16.10 4.63
CA LEU A 47 -22.05 -16.61 3.47
C LEU A 47 -22.16 -15.56 2.36
N TYR A 48 -22.50 -14.33 2.70
CA TYR A 48 -22.57 -13.24 1.72
C TYR A 48 -21.23 -13.03 1.00
N ARG A 49 -20.14 -13.04 1.75
CA ARG A 49 -18.79 -12.88 1.20
C ARG A 49 -18.36 -14.09 0.38
N LEU A 50 -18.70 -15.31 0.82
CA LEU A 50 -18.43 -16.55 0.09
C LEU A 50 -19.10 -16.53 -1.30
N LEU A 51 -20.39 -16.16 -1.35
CA LEU A 51 -21.16 -16.07 -2.60
C LEU A 51 -20.62 -15.00 -3.56
N ARG A 52 -19.88 -14.01 -3.05
CA ARG A 52 -19.20 -12.99 -3.84
C ARG A 52 -17.74 -13.32 -4.16
N GLY A 53 -17.28 -14.54 -3.89
CA GLY A 53 -15.93 -14.98 -4.21
C GLY A 53 -14.85 -14.43 -3.30
N ALA A 54 -15.17 -14.09 -2.05
CA ALA A 54 -14.17 -13.59 -1.11
C ALA A 54 -13.12 -14.64 -0.77
N GLY A 55 -11.87 -14.22 -0.71
CA GLY A 55 -10.74 -15.02 -0.23
C GLY A 55 -10.70 -15.19 1.30
N PRO A 56 -9.63 -15.77 1.84
CA PRO A 56 -9.51 -16.12 3.27
C PRO A 56 -9.84 -14.97 4.24
N ARG A 57 -9.36 -13.74 3.96
CA ARG A 57 -9.68 -12.56 4.80
C ARG A 57 -11.18 -12.21 4.81
N GLY A 58 -11.86 -12.40 3.69
CA GLY A 58 -13.32 -12.22 3.64
C GLY A 58 -14.05 -13.30 4.43
N LEU A 59 -13.62 -14.56 4.29
CA LEU A 59 -14.19 -15.72 4.99
C LEU A 59 -13.88 -15.74 6.49
N ALA A 60 -12.90 -14.99 6.95
CA ALA A 60 -12.64 -14.73 8.37
C ALA A 60 -13.80 -13.99 9.07
N GLY A 61 -14.78 -13.49 8.31
CA GLY A 61 -16.00 -12.88 8.83
C GLY A 61 -15.78 -11.56 9.55
N ILE A 62 -16.52 -11.34 10.62
CA ILE A 62 -16.47 -10.14 11.46
C ILE A 62 -15.49 -10.40 12.60
N PRO A 63 -14.43 -9.60 12.80
CA PRO A 63 -13.52 -9.77 13.93
C PRO A 63 -14.19 -9.34 15.25
N ALA A 64 -13.88 -10.03 16.36
CA ALA A 64 -14.39 -9.68 17.68
C ALA A 64 -13.89 -8.30 18.14
N THR A 65 -12.68 -7.93 17.73
CA THR A 65 -12.08 -6.61 17.98
C THR A 65 -11.33 -6.12 16.75
N ARG A 66 -11.30 -4.79 16.54
CA ARG A 66 -10.42 -4.15 15.54
C ARG A 66 -10.11 -2.71 15.95
N SER A 67 -8.99 -2.19 15.48
CA SER A 67 -8.65 -0.77 15.63
C SER A 67 -9.59 0.14 14.82
N LEU A 68 -9.85 1.33 15.34
CA LEU A 68 -10.57 2.41 14.65
C LEU A 68 -9.95 3.75 15.08
N GLY A 69 -9.18 4.37 14.20
CA GLY A 69 -8.37 5.53 14.55
C GLY A 69 -7.47 5.24 15.77
N VAL A 70 -7.52 6.09 16.78
CA VAL A 70 -6.77 5.95 18.04
C VAL A 70 -7.46 5.06 19.08
N GLY A 71 -8.71 4.64 18.82
CA GLY A 71 -9.48 3.75 19.66
C GLY A 71 -9.66 2.36 19.06
N ARG A 72 -10.65 1.62 19.54
CA ARG A 72 -10.95 0.26 19.04
C ARG A 72 -12.46 -0.03 19.07
N ILE A 73 -12.86 -0.99 18.23
CA ILE A 73 -14.20 -1.58 18.23
C ILE A 73 -14.13 -2.93 18.91
N ILE A 74 -15.12 -3.23 19.75
CA ILE A 74 -15.35 -4.58 20.29
C ILE A 74 -16.79 -5.03 20.00
N ARG A 75 -16.99 -6.35 19.88
CA ARG A 75 -18.29 -6.98 19.60
C ARG A 75 -18.55 -8.10 20.61
N PRO A 76 -19.04 -7.74 21.79
CA PRO A 76 -19.19 -8.71 22.88
C PRO A 76 -20.19 -9.83 22.59
N LEU A 77 -21.19 -9.56 21.73
CA LEU A 77 -22.29 -10.49 21.43
C LEU A 77 -22.00 -11.42 20.24
N LEU A 78 -20.79 -11.40 19.66
CA LEU A 78 -20.48 -12.13 18.44
C LEU A 78 -20.58 -13.66 18.59
N THR A 79 -20.52 -14.17 19.80
CA THR A 79 -20.66 -15.60 20.11
C THR A 79 -22.09 -16.00 20.52
N SER A 80 -22.98 -15.03 20.74
CA SER A 80 -24.38 -15.25 21.13
C SER A 80 -25.29 -15.24 19.90
N SER A 81 -26.22 -16.17 19.84
CA SER A 81 -27.24 -16.19 18.79
C SER A 81 -28.30 -15.09 19.00
N ARG A 82 -28.95 -14.65 17.93
CA ARG A 82 -30.08 -13.73 18.02
C ARG A 82 -31.19 -14.28 18.94
N ALA A 83 -31.47 -15.58 18.89
CA ALA A 83 -32.48 -16.22 19.72
C ALA A 83 -32.14 -16.12 21.22
N GLU A 84 -30.89 -16.36 21.61
CA GLU A 84 -30.43 -16.21 22.98
C GLU A 84 -30.55 -14.75 23.47
N ILE A 85 -30.17 -13.80 22.63
CA ILE A 85 -30.26 -12.35 22.95
C ILE A 85 -31.71 -11.95 23.13
N THR A 86 -32.61 -12.38 22.23
CA THR A 86 -34.05 -12.08 22.34
C THR A 86 -34.66 -12.69 23.61
N ALA A 87 -34.39 -13.96 23.89
CA ALA A 87 -34.88 -14.61 25.10
C ALA A 87 -34.38 -13.92 26.38
N TRP A 88 -33.12 -13.45 26.39
CA TRP A 88 -32.59 -12.69 27.51
C TRP A 88 -33.26 -11.32 27.68
N ALA A 89 -33.49 -10.61 26.55
CA ALA A 89 -34.16 -9.31 26.56
C ALA A 89 -35.60 -9.41 27.09
N GLU A 90 -36.35 -10.44 26.64
CA GLU A 90 -37.70 -10.73 27.11
C GLU A 90 -37.74 -11.07 28.60
N ALA A 91 -36.84 -11.96 29.06
CA ALA A 91 -36.73 -12.34 30.48
C ALA A 91 -36.36 -11.14 31.34
N SER A 92 -35.55 -10.21 30.82
CA SER A 92 -35.14 -8.96 31.48
C SER A 92 -36.14 -7.84 31.29
N LYS A 93 -37.27 -8.07 30.59
CA LYS A 93 -38.33 -7.09 30.30
C LYS A 93 -37.79 -5.80 29.66
N LEU A 94 -36.79 -5.94 28.78
CA LEU A 94 -36.28 -4.80 28.03
C LEU A 94 -37.24 -4.43 26.92
N LEU A 95 -37.49 -3.15 26.78
CA LEU A 95 -38.26 -2.62 25.63
C LEU A 95 -37.31 -2.50 24.44
N PHE A 96 -37.67 -3.09 23.32
CA PHE A 96 -36.95 -2.94 22.06
C PHE A 96 -37.96 -2.76 20.92
N GLU A 97 -37.52 -2.12 19.84
CA GLU A 97 -38.30 -1.88 18.64
C GLU A 97 -37.70 -2.70 17.50
N ASP A 98 -38.56 -3.28 16.68
CA ASP A 98 -38.16 -3.91 15.42
C ASP A 98 -38.17 -2.87 14.31
N ASP A 99 -37.03 -2.70 13.64
CA ASP A 99 -36.91 -1.82 12.48
C ASP A 99 -37.64 -2.47 11.28
N PRO A 100 -38.67 -1.82 10.69
CA PRO A 100 -39.43 -2.36 9.57
C PRO A 100 -38.55 -2.70 8.35
N SER A 101 -37.39 -2.06 8.17
CA SER A 101 -36.46 -2.34 7.08
C SER A 101 -35.82 -3.74 7.16
N ASN A 102 -35.87 -4.39 8.32
CA ASN A 102 -35.29 -5.72 8.51
C ASN A 102 -36.04 -6.84 7.76
N VAL A 103 -37.27 -6.61 7.31
CA VAL A 103 -38.09 -7.61 6.59
C VAL A 103 -37.98 -7.49 5.06
N ASP A 104 -37.39 -6.41 4.56
CA ASP A 104 -37.26 -6.19 3.10
C ASP A 104 -36.20 -7.11 2.48
N THR A 105 -36.66 -8.17 1.82
CA THR A 105 -35.83 -9.19 1.16
C THR A 105 -35.21 -8.72 -0.16
N SER A 106 -35.48 -7.50 -0.61
CA SER A 106 -34.74 -6.90 -1.74
C SER A 106 -33.25 -6.69 -1.43
N PHE A 107 -32.91 -6.61 -0.14
CA PHE A 107 -31.51 -6.56 0.31
C PHE A 107 -30.94 -7.97 0.49
N ASP A 108 -29.77 -8.24 -0.11
CA ASP A 108 -29.11 -9.54 -0.08
C ASP A 108 -28.99 -10.14 1.33
N ARG A 109 -28.68 -9.34 2.34
CA ARG A 109 -28.55 -9.81 3.74
C ARG A 109 -29.90 -10.26 4.32
N ASN A 110 -30.96 -9.51 4.06
CA ASN A 110 -32.29 -9.87 4.52
C ASN A 110 -32.78 -11.12 3.77
N PHE A 111 -32.50 -11.24 2.47
CA PHE A 111 -32.77 -12.45 1.71
C PHE A 111 -32.08 -13.67 2.31
N LEU A 112 -30.78 -13.56 2.62
CA LEU A 112 -30.04 -14.64 3.30
C LEU A 112 -30.72 -15.00 4.63
N ARG A 113 -31.05 -13.99 5.47
CA ARG A 113 -31.62 -14.16 6.80
C ARG A 113 -32.99 -14.84 6.77
N HIS A 114 -33.88 -14.43 5.86
CA HIS A 114 -35.27 -14.83 5.87
C HIS A 114 -35.57 -16.04 4.98
N GLU A 115 -34.80 -16.23 3.90
CA GLU A 115 -35.07 -17.29 2.92
C GLU A 115 -34.01 -18.41 2.99
N VAL A 116 -32.75 -18.07 2.97
CA VAL A 116 -31.69 -19.06 2.80
C VAL A 116 -31.29 -19.74 4.12
N LEU A 117 -31.05 -18.96 5.18
CA LEU A 117 -30.61 -19.52 6.47
C LEU A 117 -31.66 -20.45 7.12
N PRO A 118 -32.96 -20.17 7.09
CA PRO A 118 -33.97 -21.11 7.56
C PRO A 118 -33.95 -22.42 6.82
N LEU A 119 -33.78 -22.39 5.49
CA LEU A 119 -33.66 -23.59 4.67
C LEU A 119 -32.45 -24.44 5.03
N ILE A 120 -31.27 -23.80 5.22
CA ILE A 120 -30.08 -24.48 5.68
C ILE A 120 -30.29 -25.11 7.05
N ALA A 121 -30.96 -24.40 7.97
CA ALA A 121 -31.23 -24.86 9.32
C ALA A 121 -32.05 -26.15 9.36
N THR A 122 -32.97 -26.40 8.39
CA THR A 122 -33.75 -27.63 8.32
C THR A 122 -32.88 -28.86 8.13
N ARG A 123 -31.79 -28.75 7.39
CA ARG A 123 -30.91 -29.89 7.08
C ARG A 123 -29.70 -29.94 8.01
N TRP A 124 -29.18 -28.79 8.42
CA TRP A 124 -27.98 -28.64 9.29
C TRP A 124 -28.30 -27.72 10.47
N PRO A 125 -28.98 -28.20 11.52
CA PRO A 125 -29.38 -27.37 12.66
C PRO A 125 -28.21 -26.61 13.33
N SER A 126 -27.00 -27.19 13.34
CA SER A 126 -25.80 -26.61 13.94
C SER A 126 -24.97 -25.74 12.97
N PHE A 127 -25.53 -25.35 11.82
CA PHE A 127 -24.76 -24.61 10.79
C PHE A 127 -24.15 -23.30 11.31
N ARG A 128 -24.84 -22.59 12.22
CA ARG A 128 -24.35 -21.36 12.82
C ARG A 128 -23.00 -21.55 13.51
N GLN A 129 -22.91 -22.55 14.38
CA GLN A 129 -21.69 -22.90 15.08
C GLN A 129 -20.59 -23.36 14.13
N THR A 130 -20.95 -24.12 13.11
CA THR A 130 -20.01 -24.64 12.10
C THR A 130 -19.42 -23.50 11.27
N VAL A 131 -20.23 -22.58 10.77
CA VAL A 131 -19.78 -21.43 9.99
C VAL A 131 -18.95 -20.48 10.84
N THR A 132 -19.39 -20.18 12.07
CA THR A 132 -18.62 -19.33 13.02
C THR A 132 -17.26 -19.94 13.35
N ARG A 133 -17.20 -21.26 13.55
CA ARG A 133 -15.93 -21.97 13.79
C ARG A 133 -15.03 -21.92 12.55
N ALA A 134 -15.56 -22.12 11.35
CA ALA A 134 -14.79 -22.00 10.13
C ALA A 134 -14.20 -20.58 9.97
N ALA A 135 -14.99 -19.55 10.26
CA ALA A 135 -14.51 -18.15 10.25
C ALA A 135 -13.39 -17.92 11.29
N LEU A 136 -13.53 -18.47 12.49
CA LEU A 136 -12.50 -18.39 13.54
C LEU A 136 -11.19 -19.07 13.10
N LEU A 137 -11.27 -20.25 12.49
CA LEU A 137 -10.08 -20.94 11.98
C LEU A 137 -9.38 -20.11 10.90
N GLN A 138 -10.14 -19.47 9.99
CA GLN A 138 -9.56 -18.54 9.03
C GLN A 138 -8.87 -17.35 9.73
N GLN A 139 -9.46 -16.78 10.79
CA GLN A 139 -8.82 -15.70 11.56
C GLN A 139 -7.50 -16.13 12.18
N LEU A 140 -7.45 -17.34 12.77
CA LEU A 140 -6.24 -17.89 13.38
C LEU A 140 -5.13 -18.13 12.35
N THR A 141 -5.47 -18.75 11.21
CA THR A 141 -4.52 -18.96 10.11
C THR A 141 -3.97 -17.64 9.58
N LEU A 142 -4.83 -16.63 9.41
CA LEU A 142 -4.39 -15.31 8.97
C LEU A 142 -3.49 -14.63 10.00
N ALA A 143 -3.79 -14.77 11.29
CA ALA A 143 -2.96 -14.22 12.36
C ALA A 143 -1.55 -14.84 12.37
N GLU A 144 -1.42 -16.14 12.10
CA GLU A 144 -0.13 -16.81 11.95
C GLU A 144 0.63 -16.30 10.71
N LEU A 145 -0.05 -16.20 9.57
CA LEU A 145 0.54 -15.66 8.34
C LEU A 145 0.97 -14.19 8.49
N ASP A 146 0.20 -13.40 9.23
CA ASP A 146 0.49 -11.98 9.47
C ASP A 146 1.69 -11.77 10.43
N GLN A 147 2.13 -12.80 11.16
CA GLN A 147 3.34 -12.74 11.99
C GLN A 147 4.64 -12.83 11.17
N CYS A 148 4.60 -13.40 9.96
CA CYS A 148 5.76 -13.42 9.09
C CYS A 148 6.11 -11.99 8.66
N PRO A 149 7.34 -11.48 8.92
CA PRO A 149 7.70 -10.13 8.53
C PRO A 149 7.67 -10.00 7.01
N LEU A 150 7.14 -8.88 6.51
CA LEU A 150 7.26 -8.54 5.09
C LEU A 150 8.70 -8.10 4.80
N ALA A 151 9.30 -8.65 3.77
CA ALA A 151 10.64 -8.27 3.32
C ALA A 151 10.59 -6.91 2.58
N ARG A 152 10.24 -5.85 3.33
CA ARG A 152 10.15 -4.48 2.80
C ARG A 152 11.52 -3.98 2.40
N ILE A 153 11.59 -3.32 1.26
CA ILE A 153 12.79 -2.69 0.72
C ILE A 153 12.46 -1.28 0.25
N SER A 154 13.48 -0.48 0.07
CA SER A 154 13.39 0.82 -0.60
C SER A 154 14.10 0.74 -1.94
N GLY A 155 13.50 1.26 -3.00
CA GLY A 155 14.12 1.36 -4.30
C GLY A 155 15.18 2.44 -4.37
N LEU A 156 15.70 2.70 -5.59
CA LEU A 156 16.80 3.63 -5.85
C LEU A 156 16.52 5.05 -5.31
N LEU A 157 15.31 5.53 -5.46
CA LEU A 157 14.88 6.88 -5.06
C LEU A 157 13.80 6.84 -3.98
N GLY A 158 13.79 5.81 -3.13
CA GLY A 158 12.87 5.69 -2.01
C GLY A 158 11.54 5.03 -2.33
N GLU A 159 11.37 4.44 -3.52
CA GLU A 159 10.15 3.72 -3.87
C GLU A 159 9.88 2.58 -2.89
N PRO A 160 8.67 2.48 -2.34
CA PRO A 160 8.33 1.35 -1.49
C PRO A 160 8.37 0.05 -2.30
N GLY A 161 9.04 -0.95 -1.77
CA GLY A 161 9.21 -2.24 -2.42
C GLY A 161 9.05 -3.42 -1.46
N LEU A 162 8.80 -4.59 -2.04
CA LEU A 162 8.73 -5.87 -1.38
C LEU A 162 9.65 -6.85 -2.11
N ARG A 163 10.60 -7.45 -1.39
CA ARG A 163 11.46 -8.50 -1.95
C ARG A 163 10.65 -9.79 -2.11
N ILE A 164 10.85 -10.46 -3.23
CA ILE A 164 10.30 -11.80 -3.45
C ILE A 164 11.24 -12.80 -2.78
N ASP A 165 10.72 -13.55 -1.79
CA ASP A 165 11.51 -14.56 -1.10
C ASP A 165 11.81 -15.74 -2.03
N GLU A 166 13.02 -16.30 -1.92
CA GLU A 166 13.40 -17.51 -2.66
C GLU A 166 12.48 -18.67 -2.27
N GLY A 167 11.86 -19.30 -3.25
CA GLY A 167 10.91 -20.40 -3.05
C GLY A 167 9.49 -19.99 -2.76
N SER A 168 9.14 -18.69 -2.79
CA SER A 168 7.75 -18.24 -2.73
C SER A 168 6.92 -18.86 -3.85
N ASP A 169 5.78 -19.40 -3.51
CA ASP A 169 4.77 -19.79 -4.49
C ASP A 169 3.79 -18.64 -4.78
N ASN A 170 2.93 -18.86 -5.76
CA ASN A 170 1.95 -17.86 -6.17
C ASN A 170 0.99 -17.45 -5.03
N ALA A 171 0.57 -18.39 -4.20
CA ALA A 171 -0.37 -18.14 -3.11
C ALA A 171 0.29 -17.29 -2.01
N ALA A 172 1.52 -17.63 -1.61
CA ALA A 172 2.29 -16.90 -0.62
C ALA A 172 2.58 -15.46 -1.08
N LEU A 173 3.06 -15.27 -2.31
CA LEU A 173 3.35 -13.95 -2.85
C LEU A 173 2.08 -13.10 -2.98
N SER A 174 0.97 -13.68 -3.47
CA SER A 174 -0.31 -12.97 -3.55
C SER A 174 -0.81 -12.48 -2.18
N HIS A 175 -0.64 -13.32 -1.15
CA HIS A 175 -0.99 -12.96 0.22
C HIS A 175 -0.07 -11.86 0.78
N GLN A 176 1.24 -11.95 0.56
CA GLN A 176 2.20 -10.93 0.99
C GLN A 176 1.91 -9.57 0.33
N LEU A 177 1.60 -9.56 -0.97
CA LEU A 177 1.23 -8.35 -1.72
C LEU A 177 -0.06 -7.73 -1.18
N TYR A 178 -1.09 -8.55 -0.99
CA TYR A 178 -2.35 -8.07 -0.42
C TYR A 178 -2.13 -7.44 0.97
N ARG A 179 -1.38 -8.13 1.83
CA ARG A 179 -1.05 -7.66 3.18
C ARG A 179 -0.27 -6.35 3.15
N TRP A 180 0.78 -6.27 2.32
CA TRP A 180 1.57 -5.06 2.16
C TRP A 180 0.72 -3.85 1.76
N LEU A 181 -0.15 -4.00 0.76
CA LEU A 181 -1.02 -2.92 0.31
C LEU A 181 -2.00 -2.47 1.41
N VAL A 182 -2.59 -3.41 2.15
CA VAL A 182 -3.50 -3.09 3.26
C VAL A 182 -2.78 -2.39 4.41
N GLU A 183 -1.58 -2.86 4.79
CA GLU A 183 -0.77 -2.23 5.85
C GLU A 183 -0.36 -0.79 5.48
N ASP A 184 -0.12 -0.52 4.20
CA ASP A 184 0.21 0.81 3.69
C ASP A 184 -1.03 1.66 3.36
N ALA A 185 -2.20 1.29 3.86
CA ALA A 185 -3.48 1.97 3.63
C ALA A 185 -3.84 2.16 2.13
N ALA A 186 -3.30 1.32 1.25
CA ALA A 186 -3.68 1.28 -0.16
C ALA A 186 -4.89 0.37 -0.35
N GLU A 187 -5.83 0.75 -1.22
CA GLU A 187 -6.92 -0.13 -1.61
C GLU A 187 -6.37 -1.21 -2.56
N PRO A 188 -6.31 -2.49 -2.14
CA PRO A 188 -5.72 -3.52 -2.97
C PRO A 188 -6.63 -3.86 -4.15
N PRO A 189 -6.06 -4.25 -5.31
CA PRO A 189 -6.82 -4.83 -6.41
C PRO A 189 -7.48 -6.15 -5.97
N ASN A 190 -8.41 -6.65 -6.77
CA ASN A 190 -9.05 -7.93 -6.44
C ASN A 190 -8.01 -9.07 -6.41
N PHE A 191 -8.32 -10.11 -5.63
CA PHE A 191 -7.38 -11.21 -5.40
C PHE A 191 -6.97 -11.94 -6.68
N THR A 192 -7.86 -12.04 -7.69
CA THR A 192 -7.56 -12.68 -8.97
C THR A 192 -6.48 -11.91 -9.73
N GLN A 193 -6.57 -10.57 -9.76
CA GLN A 193 -5.56 -9.71 -10.38
C GLN A 193 -4.21 -9.81 -9.65
N LEU A 194 -4.21 -9.81 -8.31
CA LEU A 194 -2.98 -9.98 -7.52
C LEU A 194 -2.34 -11.34 -7.77
N SER A 195 -3.15 -12.41 -7.81
CA SER A 195 -2.66 -13.76 -8.05
C SER A 195 -2.07 -13.94 -9.45
N GLU A 196 -2.69 -13.34 -10.47
CA GLU A 196 -2.15 -13.37 -11.82
C GLU A 196 -0.85 -12.55 -11.92
N PHE A 197 -0.79 -11.38 -11.29
CA PHE A 197 0.43 -10.58 -11.22
C PHE A 197 1.56 -11.29 -10.47
N ALA A 198 1.25 -11.94 -9.33
CA ALA A 198 2.22 -12.73 -8.57
C ALA A 198 2.80 -13.88 -9.43
N ARG A 199 1.93 -14.62 -10.13
CA ARG A 199 2.35 -15.67 -11.05
C ARG A 199 3.29 -15.13 -12.13
N GLN A 200 2.91 -14.04 -12.80
CA GLN A 200 3.74 -13.40 -13.82
C GLN A 200 5.08 -12.94 -13.26
N SER A 201 5.10 -12.42 -12.02
CA SER A 201 6.31 -11.94 -11.35
C SER A 201 7.28 -13.07 -11.01
N LEU A 202 6.76 -14.25 -10.63
CA LEU A 202 7.56 -15.45 -10.34
C LEU A 202 8.12 -16.11 -11.62
N GLU A 203 7.36 -16.06 -12.72
CA GLU A 203 7.74 -16.64 -14.01
C GLU A 203 8.53 -15.67 -14.89
N ALA A 204 8.70 -14.41 -14.48
CA ALA A 204 9.33 -13.40 -15.31
C ALA A 204 10.81 -13.65 -15.54
N HIS A 205 11.20 -13.73 -16.81
CA HIS A 205 12.61 -13.63 -17.22
C HIS A 205 13.10 -12.18 -17.13
N ALA A 206 14.42 -11.99 -17.06
CA ALA A 206 15.10 -10.71 -16.84
C ALA A 206 14.66 -9.56 -17.79
N ASP A 207 14.12 -9.90 -18.97
CA ASP A 207 13.68 -8.93 -19.98
C ASP A 207 12.20 -8.53 -19.87
N ARG A 208 11.44 -9.16 -18.99
CA ARG A 208 10.02 -8.84 -18.76
C ARG A 208 9.85 -8.05 -17.48
N LEU A 209 8.96 -7.06 -17.55
CA LEU A 209 8.54 -6.21 -16.42
C LEU A 209 7.04 -6.43 -16.20
N PRO A 210 6.65 -7.46 -15.44
CA PRO A 210 5.25 -7.61 -15.06
C PRO A 210 4.75 -6.35 -14.36
N GLU A 211 3.57 -5.90 -14.75
CA GLU A 211 2.95 -4.69 -14.23
C GLU A 211 1.47 -4.93 -13.93
N LEU A 212 0.99 -4.39 -12.81
CA LEU A 212 -0.42 -4.39 -12.42
C LEU A 212 -0.84 -2.97 -12.04
N ILE A 213 -1.75 -2.39 -12.82
CA ILE A 213 -2.31 -1.05 -12.57
C ILE A 213 -3.59 -1.20 -11.72
N PHE A 214 -3.72 -0.38 -10.68
CA PHE A 214 -4.90 -0.30 -9.84
C PHE A 214 -5.04 1.10 -9.21
N GLY A 215 -6.26 1.65 -9.23
CA GLY A 215 -6.48 3.04 -8.80
C GLY A 215 -5.55 4.01 -9.53
N ASN A 216 -4.80 4.82 -8.77
CA ASN A 216 -3.80 5.76 -9.28
C ASN A 216 -2.36 5.24 -9.12
N GLN A 217 -2.18 3.94 -8.91
CA GLN A 217 -0.90 3.29 -8.63
C GLN A 217 -0.68 2.09 -9.54
N ARG A 218 0.56 1.59 -9.54
CA ARG A 218 0.95 0.36 -10.21
C ARG A 218 1.96 -0.43 -9.38
N LEU A 219 1.89 -1.75 -9.46
CA LEU A 219 2.96 -2.65 -9.02
C LEU A 219 3.82 -3.04 -10.22
N VAL A 220 5.12 -3.04 -10.05
CA VAL A 220 6.08 -3.44 -11.10
C VAL A 220 7.06 -4.43 -10.49
N ALA A 221 7.21 -5.61 -11.12
CA ALA A 221 8.20 -6.59 -10.72
C ALA A 221 9.53 -6.33 -11.45
N TRP A 222 10.63 -6.25 -10.69
CA TRP A 222 11.95 -6.00 -11.23
C TRP A 222 13.05 -6.56 -10.31
N GLN A 223 13.98 -7.31 -10.87
CA GLN A 223 15.16 -7.87 -10.17
C GLN A 223 14.84 -8.57 -8.84
N GLY A 224 13.83 -9.43 -8.82
CA GLY A 224 13.47 -10.21 -7.63
C GLY A 224 12.73 -9.40 -6.55
N ALA A 225 12.20 -8.25 -6.91
CA ALA A 225 11.38 -7.42 -6.03
C ALA A 225 10.18 -6.84 -6.78
N ILE A 226 9.19 -6.41 -6.01
CA ILE A 226 7.99 -5.73 -6.51
C ILE A 226 7.98 -4.33 -5.91
N TYR A 227 7.83 -3.33 -6.76
CA TYR A 227 7.80 -1.92 -6.38
C TYR A 227 6.41 -1.35 -6.59
N ARG A 228 5.96 -0.51 -5.64
CA ARG A 228 4.72 0.26 -5.75
C ARG A 228 5.03 1.66 -6.21
N LEU A 229 4.48 2.02 -7.35
CA LEU A 229 4.78 3.26 -8.06
C LEU A 229 3.48 4.02 -8.36
N PRO A 230 3.52 5.36 -8.45
CA PRO A 230 2.44 6.11 -9.08
C PRO A 230 2.36 5.76 -10.57
N ILE A 231 1.21 6.04 -11.21
CA ILE A 231 1.07 5.89 -12.67
C ILE A 231 2.06 6.81 -13.38
N GLU A 232 2.07 8.08 -13.00
CA GLU A 232 3.02 9.06 -13.51
C GLU A 232 4.18 9.21 -12.52
N MET A 233 5.39 8.99 -13.03
CA MET A 233 6.59 9.12 -12.20
C MET A 233 6.89 10.61 -11.95
N PRO A 234 7.23 10.99 -10.71
CA PRO A 234 7.63 12.34 -10.41
C PRO A 234 8.89 12.73 -11.19
N THR A 235 8.91 13.95 -11.67
CA THR A 235 10.07 14.53 -12.37
C THR A 235 10.55 15.72 -11.53
N ALA A 236 11.85 15.80 -11.28
CA ALA A 236 12.42 16.93 -10.54
C ALA A 236 12.33 18.20 -11.38
N VAL A 237 11.49 19.14 -10.97
CA VAL A 237 11.42 20.49 -11.51
C VAL A 237 12.27 21.39 -10.60
N LEU A 238 13.58 21.35 -10.82
CA LEU A 238 14.54 22.07 -10.00
C LEU A 238 14.63 23.56 -10.39
N PRO A 239 15.02 24.43 -9.46
CA PRO A 239 15.35 25.84 -9.79
C PRO A 239 16.46 25.92 -10.84
N SER A 240 16.52 27.04 -11.53
CA SER A 240 17.56 27.32 -12.55
C SER A 240 18.98 27.29 -11.97
N GLU A 241 19.11 27.60 -10.70
CA GLU A 241 20.37 27.57 -9.97
C GLU A 241 20.23 26.73 -8.70
N ILE A 242 21.15 25.80 -8.51
CA ILE A 242 21.22 24.87 -7.37
C ILE A 242 22.60 25.03 -6.75
N VAL A 243 22.64 25.27 -5.45
CA VAL A 243 23.93 25.41 -4.72
C VAL A 243 24.18 24.13 -3.92
N VAL A 244 25.35 23.52 -4.11
CA VAL A 244 25.80 22.34 -3.37
C VAL A 244 25.82 22.62 -1.88
N GLY A 245 25.16 21.78 -1.07
CA GLY A 245 24.99 21.95 0.37
C GLY A 245 23.68 22.61 0.78
N MET A 246 22.92 23.22 -0.14
CA MET A 246 21.60 23.78 0.14
C MET A 246 20.48 22.77 -0.17
N ASN A 247 19.75 22.37 0.85
CA ASN A 247 18.59 21.50 0.70
C ASN A 247 17.41 22.24 0.04
N LEU A 248 16.69 21.55 -0.85
CA LEU A 248 15.55 22.08 -1.58
C LEU A 248 14.35 21.14 -1.43
N THR A 249 13.16 21.72 -1.34
CA THR A 249 11.89 20.96 -1.26
C THR A 249 10.85 21.60 -2.15
N GLY A 250 10.06 20.79 -2.83
CA GLY A 250 8.97 21.21 -3.70
C GLY A 250 8.00 20.07 -3.99
N ASP A 251 7.02 20.30 -4.86
CA ASP A 251 6.03 19.28 -5.28
C ASP A 251 6.69 18.05 -5.96
N TRP A 252 7.93 18.21 -6.41
CA TRP A 252 8.76 17.17 -7.01
C TRP A 252 9.53 16.32 -5.99
N GLY A 253 9.35 16.57 -4.67
CA GLY A 253 10.05 15.91 -3.58
C GLY A 253 11.11 16.78 -2.93
N SER A 254 12.15 16.14 -2.37
CA SER A 254 13.22 16.81 -1.64
C SER A 254 14.58 16.44 -2.21
N LEU A 255 15.45 17.45 -2.35
CA LEU A 255 16.88 17.31 -2.63
C LEU A 255 17.66 17.69 -1.37
N TYR A 256 18.49 16.79 -0.90
CA TYR A 256 19.41 17.04 0.20
C TYR A 256 20.82 16.54 -0.13
N TRP A 257 21.81 16.96 0.66
CA TRP A 257 23.21 16.71 0.38
C TRP A 257 23.82 15.89 1.49
N GLU A 258 24.36 14.74 1.14
CA GLU A 258 25.12 13.89 2.07
C GLU A 258 26.61 14.14 1.93
N ALA A 259 27.32 14.20 3.06
CA ALA A 259 28.80 14.32 3.07
C ALA A 259 29.41 13.10 2.35
N ASP A 260 30.21 13.35 1.34
CA ASP A 260 30.87 12.34 0.51
C ASP A 260 32.22 12.85 0.00
N CYS A 261 33.29 12.19 0.36
CA CYS A 261 34.63 12.56 -0.07
C CYS A 261 34.81 12.58 -1.61
N ASN A 262 33.98 11.82 -2.33
CA ASN A 262 33.91 11.81 -3.79
C ASN A 262 32.85 12.73 -4.36
N GLY A 263 32.17 13.51 -3.53
CA GLY A 263 31.09 14.40 -3.91
C GLY A 263 31.55 15.68 -4.62
N LEU A 264 30.59 16.57 -4.82
CA LEU A 264 30.81 17.92 -5.35
C LEU A 264 31.20 18.86 -4.22
N PRO A 265 32.03 19.87 -4.49
CA PRO A 265 32.46 20.84 -3.47
C PRO A 265 31.29 21.71 -3.00
N GLU A 266 31.24 22.03 -1.71
CA GLU A 266 30.25 22.90 -1.10
C GLU A 266 30.26 24.29 -1.75
N GLY A 267 29.08 24.88 -1.90
CA GLY A 267 28.90 26.21 -2.48
C GLY A 267 28.98 26.24 -4.01
N LEU A 268 29.20 25.11 -4.69
CA LEU A 268 29.25 25.06 -6.16
C LEU A 268 27.86 25.35 -6.74
N SER A 269 27.77 26.28 -7.69
CA SER A 269 26.55 26.55 -8.41
C SER A 269 26.38 25.56 -9.58
N LEU A 270 25.20 24.97 -9.66
CA LEU A 270 24.80 24.00 -10.67
C LEU A 270 23.55 24.44 -11.38
N SER A 271 23.43 24.07 -12.64
CA SER A 271 22.18 24.10 -13.42
C SER A 271 21.63 22.70 -13.61
N SER A 272 20.35 22.60 -13.90
CA SER A 272 19.68 21.33 -14.19
C SER A 272 19.09 21.28 -15.57
N ARG A 273 19.14 20.11 -16.21
CA ARG A 273 18.45 19.86 -17.47
C ARG A 273 17.95 18.43 -17.59
N CYS A 274 17.03 18.21 -18.50
CA CYS A 274 16.70 16.87 -18.95
C CYS A 274 17.87 16.25 -19.72
N ARG A 275 17.96 14.92 -19.63
CA ARG A 275 18.93 14.14 -20.39
C ARG A 275 18.66 14.25 -21.90
N GLU A 276 19.75 14.37 -22.71
CA GLU A 276 19.66 14.34 -24.14
C GLU A 276 19.56 12.90 -24.72
N PRO A 277 18.91 12.74 -25.90
CA PRO A 277 18.94 11.46 -26.61
C PRO A 277 20.37 11.02 -26.94
N ARG A 278 20.71 9.74 -26.71
CA ARG A 278 22.03 9.15 -26.98
C ARG A 278 23.19 9.71 -26.17
N GLU A 279 22.94 10.49 -25.15
CA GLU A 279 23.94 11.02 -24.25
C GLU A 279 24.72 9.87 -23.56
N LYS A 280 26.02 10.06 -23.39
CA LYS A 280 26.91 9.08 -22.75
C LYS A 280 27.36 9.61 -21.41
N PHE A 281 27.35 8.72 -20.42
CA PHE A 281 27.79 9.04 -19.07
C PHE A 281 29.02 8.24 -18.67
N ALA A 282 29.85 8.83 -17.85
CA ALA A 282 31.00 8.19 -17.26
C ALA A 282 31.03 8.49 -15.75
N LEU A 283 31.16 7.45 -14.94
CA LEU A 283 31.52 7.59 -13.54
C LEU A 283 32.98 8.04 -13.41
N ARG A 284 33.33 8.60 -12.27
CA ARG A 284 34.73 8.94 -11.93
C ARG A 284 35.65 7.75 -12.13
N GLY A 285 36.76 7.97 -12.79
CA GLY A 285 37.75 6.93 -13.09
C GLY A 285 37.31 5.84 -14.07
N ARG A 286 36.13 5.96 -14.70
CA ARG A 286 35.62 4.97 -15.67
C ARG A 286 35.49 5.55 -17.07
N ARG A 287 35.42 4.64 -18.08
CA ARG A 287 35.16 5.04 -19.48
C ARG A 287 33.70 5.41 -19.67
N SER A 288 33.45 6.34 -20.59
CA SER A 288 32.09 6.72 -21.01
C SER A 288 31.31 5.52 -21.57
N ARG A 289 30.05 5.41 -21.19
CA ARG A 289 29.11 4.36 -21.59
C ARG A 289 27.88 4.96 -22.25
N GLU A 290 27.29 4.24 -23.19
CA GLU A 290 25.95 4.56 -23.66
C GLU A 290 24.93 4.44 -22.49
N PHE A 291 23.91 5.28 -22.53
CA PHE A 291 22.95 5.39 -21.42
C PHE A 291 22.32 4.06 -21.01
N LYS A 292 21.94 3.21 -21.99
CA LYS A 292 21.38 1.88 -21.71
C LYS A 292 22.35 1.01 -20.89
N GLN A 293 23.61 0.95 -21.29
CA GLN A 293 24.65 0.20 -20.59
C GLN A 293 24.94 0.81 -19.22
N PHE A 294 25.02 2.14 -19.13
CA PHE A 294 25.17 2.86 -17.85
C PHE A 294 24.04 2.50 -16.88
N CYS A 295 22.78 2.52 -17.33
CA CYS A 295 21.64 2.14 -16.49
C CYS A 295 21.70 0.69 -16.00
N GLN A 296 22.20 -0.23 -16.82
CA GLN A 296 22.38 -1.64 -16.44
C GLN A 296 23.49 -1.77 -15.37
N GLU A 297 24.64 -1.13 -15.59
CA GLU A 297 25.78 -1.16 -14.65
C GLU A 297 25.43 -0.50 -13.29
N GLN A 298 24.57 0.52 -13.28
CA GLN A 298 24.13 1.23 -12.06
C GLN A 298 22.83 0.70 -11.49
N ALA A 299 22.30 -0.40 -12.03
CA ALA A 299 21.00 -0.97 -11.62
C ALA A 299 19.87 0.09 -11.57
N ILE A 300 19.84 1.02 -12.54
CA ILE A 300 18.81 2.03 -12.64
C ILE A 300 17.52 1.42 -13.17
N PRO A 301 16.42 1.44 -12.38
CA PRO A 301 15.16 0.88 -12.79
C PRO A 301 14.60 1.54 -14.07
N PRO A 302 13.92 0.78 -14.94
CA PRO A 302 13.37 1.30 -16.18
C PRO A 302 12.47 2.53 -16.03
N TRP A 303 11.68 2.58 -14.97
CA TRP A 303 10.73 3.67 -14.72
C TRP A 303 11.41 5.01 -14.37
N TRP A 304 12.64 5.01 -13.88
CA TRP A 304 13.38 6.24 -13.62
C TRP A 304 14.13 6.78 -14.84
N ARG A 305 14.41 5.95 -15.85
CA ARG A 305 15.31 6.32 -16.94
C ARG A 305 14.88 7.55 -17.74
N ALA A 306 13.57 7.80 -17.81
CA ALA A 306 13.03 8.98 -18.49
C ALA A 306 12.98 10.22 -17.58
N ALA A 307 12.90 10.03 -16.27
CA ALA A 307 12.76 11.09 -15.27
C ALA A 307 14.10 11.60 -14.70
N LEU A 308 15.23 10.97 -15.09
CA LEU A 308 16.55 11.36 -14.58
C LEU A 308 16.94 12.76 -15.07
N THR A 309 17.35 13.58 -14.10
CA THR A 309 17.82 14.95 -14.32
C THR A 309 19.35 14.99 -14.26
N VAL A 310 19.96 15.69 -15.20
CA VAL A 310 21.42 15.95 -15.24
C VAL A 310 21.69 17.28 -14.55
N LEU A 311 22.64 17.28 -13.62
CA LEU A 311 23.19 18.49 -13.02
C LEU A 311 24.50 18.82 -13.71
N GLU A 312 24.66 20.09 -14.06
CA GLU A 312 25.80 20.61 -14.82
C GLU A 312 26.46 21.77 -14.09
N HIS A 313 27.77 21.87 -14.26
CA HIS A 313 28.57 23.05 -13.91
C HIS A 313 29.26 23.57 -15.17
N ASP A 314 29.02 24.82 -15.54
CA ASP A 314 29.56 25.46 -16.76
C ASP A 314 29.30 24.61 -18.04
N GLY A 315 28.11 24.01 -18.15
CA GLY A 315 27.72 23.19 -19.29
C GLY A 315 28.34 21.78 -19.30
N VAL A 316 29.07 21.38 -18.26
CA VAL A 316 29.64 20.04 -18.13
C VAL A 316 28.81 19.19 -17.19
N PRO A 317 28.30 18.02 -17.60
CA PRO A 317 27.57 17.10 -16.72
C PRO A 317 28.44 16.61 -15.54
N VAL A 318 28.07 16.95 -14.32
CA VAL A 318 28.81 16.63 -13.10
C VAL A 318 28.10 15.62 -12.20
N CYS A 319 26.79 15.50 -12.35
CA CYS A 319 26.00 14.55 -11.56
C CYS A 319 24.73 14.11 -12.30
N LEU A 320 24.34 12.86 -12.09
CA LEU A 320 23.02 12.37 -12.42
C LEU A 320 22.21 12.28 -11.12
N LEU A 321 21.19 13.11 -11.01
CA LEU A 321 20.44 13.33 -9.79
C LEU A 321 19.89 12.02 -9.23
N GLY A 322 20.13 11.77 -7.94
CA GLY A 322 19.69 10.55 -7.25
C GLY A 322 20.45 9.27 -7.62
N VAL A 323 21.43 9.35 -8.51
CA VAL A 323 22.19 8.18 -8.96
C VAL A 323 23.66 8.28 -8.55
N SER A 324 24.43 9.20 -9.14
CA SER A 324 25.86 9.35 -8.82
C SER A 324 26.50 10.62 -9.38
N VAL A 325 27.67 10.97 -8.82
CA VAL A 325 28.56 11.98 -9.36
C VAL A 325 29.28 11.42 -10.59
N LEU A 326 29.34 12.23 -11.65
CA LEU A 326 29.93 11.88 -12.93
C LEU A 326 31.39 12.34 -13.05
N ARG A 327 32.09 11.80 -14.07
CA ARG A 327 33.48 12.14 -14.35
C ARG A 327 33.72 13.65 -14.58
N GLY A 328 32.76 14.38 -15.13
CA GLY A 328 32.88 15.83 -15.31
C GLY A 328 33.18 16.59 -14.02
N ALA A 329 32.88 16.02 -12.87
CA ALA A 329 33.26 16.58 -11.57
C ALA A 329 34.78 16.48 -11.23
N ASP A 330 35.57 15.71 -11.98
CA ASP A 330 37.00 15.55 -11.77
C ASP A 330 37.79 16.83 -12.13
N ASP A 331 37.26 17.61 -13.07
CA ASP A 331 37.88 18.85 -13.56
C ASP A 331 37.58 20.05 -12.65
N ILE A 332 36.72 19.91 -11.65
CA ILE A 332 36.37 20.98 -10.70
C ILE A 332 37.50 21.14 -9.69
N ARG A 333 38.28 22.21 -9.87
CA ARG A 333 39.38 22.57 -8.97
C ARG A 333 38.86 23.30 -7.74
N CYS A 334 39.19 22.78 -6.55
CA CYS A 334 38.94 23.46 -5.28
C CYS A 334 40.24 24.02 -4.73
N VAL A 335 40.20 25.23 -4.18
CA VAL A 335 41.30 25.82 -3.45
C VAL A 335 41.03 25.62 -1.96
N GLY A 336 41.84 24.77 -1.29
CA GLY A 336 41.68 24.46 0.13
C GLY A 336 40.93 23.16 0.44
N ASP A 337 40.73 22.87 1.72
CA ASP A 337 40.02 21.70 2.24
C ASP A 337 38.53 22.04 2.35
N ILE A 338 37.80 21.86 1.24
CA ILE A 338 36.36 22.16 1.13
C ILE A 338 35.55 20.89 1.31
N ALA A 339 34.49 20.98 2.13
CA ALA A 339 33.55 19.89 2.30
C ALA A 339 32.94 19.47 0.94
N ARG A 340 32.70 18.18 0.78
CA ARG A 340 32.13 17.61 -0.45
C ARG A 340 30.87 16.88 -0.16
N PHE A 341 29.92 16.94 -1.08
CA PHE A 341 28.57 16.39 -0.94
C PHE A 341 28.09 15.68 -2.19
N SER A 342 27.35 14.62 -2.00
CA SER A 342 26.59 13.96 -3.05
C SER A 342 25.09 14.25 -2.91
N PRO A 343 24.38 14.57 -4.01
CA PRO A 343 22.96 14.86 -3.94
C PRO A 343 22.14 13.58 -3.77
N ARG A 344 21.16 13.66 -2.88
CA ARG A 344 20.10 12.67 -2.72
C ARG A 344 18.78 13.30 -3.10
N TRP A 345 18.05 12.65 -3.98
CA TRP A 345 16.70 13.04 -4.36
C TRP A 345 15.69 12.03 -3.83
N LEU A 346 14.73 12.51 -3.05
CA LEU A 346 13.61 11.73 -2.55
C LEU A 346 12.30 12.24 -3.13
N PRO A 347 11.81 11.66 -4.23
CA PRO A 347 10.59 12.12 -4.91
C PRO A 347 9.31 11.82 -4.13
N PHE A 348 9.35 10.92 -3.13
CA PHE A 348 8.17 10.45 -2.39
C PHE A 348 8.14 10.88 -0.91
N GLN A 349 9.14 11.63 -0.44
CA GLN A 349 9.25 12.03 0.97
C GLN A 349 9.59 13.51 1.10
N SER A 350 9.00 14.18 2.11
CA SER A 350 9.45 15.51 2.55
C SER A 350 10.67 15.39 3.47
N LEU A 351 11.50 16.45 3.56
CA LEU A 351 12.67 16.51 4.45
C LEU A 351 12.34 16.26 5.93
N ASP A 352 11.11 16.57 6.35
CA ASP A 352 10.62 16.43 7.74
C ASP A 352 10.58 14.98 8.26
N ARG A 353 10.93 13.98 7.42
CA ARG A 353 10.98 12.55 7.78
C ARG A 353 12.40 11.97 7.77
N ILE A 354 13.42 12.82 7.68
CA ILE A 354 14.85 12.44 7.61
C ILE A 354 15.56 12.74 8.96
N GLU A 355 14.86 12.54 10.07
CA GLU A 355 15.48 12.52 11.41
C GLU A 355 15.84 11.09 11.86
#